data_7777491680df566a6189a45482b923e2
#
_entry.id   7777491680df566a6189a45482b923e2
#
_cell.length_a   1.000
_cell.length_b   1.000
_cell.length_c   1.000
_cell.angle_alpha   90.00
_cell.angle_beta   90.00
_cell.angle_gamma   90.00
#
_symmetry.space_group_name_H-M   'P 1'
#
loop_
_entity.id
_entity.type
_entity.pdbx_description
1 polymer ?
#
loop_
_entity_poly.entity_id
_entity_poly.type
_entity_poly.pdbx_seq_one_letter_code
_entity_poly.pdbx_strand_id
1 'polypeptide(L)'
;KELYVIASEAHYSGADMFVSIHSNAGPTGADGKKPANYPSYWYRGETGNDYSKGSIDMSNAAWPYTFDIHHQKMEYNSAWSLNSPGLYADISFWGGYATHTFDGVQYVGYYGVLRHGVPGYLMETYFHTYQPACHRALNPDWCCQDGLRNYRGIAAWFKLPAEKKGYIMGYIRDAKKEI
;
A
#
# COMPACT_ATOMS: atom_id res chain seq x y z
N LYS A 1 2.18 -18.99 0.33
CA LYS A 1 3.52 -19.06 0.93
C LYS A 1 3.47 -18.45 2.33
N GLU A 2 4.26 -18.97 3.26
CA GLU A 2 4.44 -18.34 4.56
C GLU A 2 5.17 -17.00 4.43
N LEU A 3 4.87 -16.05 5.33
CA LEU A 3 5.46 -14.69 5.29
C LEU A 3 6.99 -14.71 5.37
N TYR A 4 7.55 -15.67 6.13
CA TYR A 4 9.00 -15.88 6.19
C TYR A 4 9.59 -16.23 4.83
N VAL A 5 8.92 -17.10 4.06
CA VAL A 5 9.40 -17.51 2.73
C VAL A 5 9.40 -16.34 1.76
N ILE A 6 8.35 -15.50 1.79
CA ILE A 6 8.28 -14.30 0.95
C ILE A 6 9.41 -13.33 1.29
N ALA A 7 9.62 -13.07 2.57
CA ALA A 7 10.69 -12.18 3.04
C ALA A 7 12.09 -12.74 2.72
N SER A 8 12.29 -14.06 2.82
CA SER A 8 13.53 -14.74 2.45
C SER A 8 13.81 -14.62 0.95
N GLU A 9 12.80 -14.90 0.12
CA GLU A 9 12.92 -14.74 -1.33
C GLU A 9 13.27 -13.30 -1.70
N ALA A 10 12.61 -12.30 -1.10
CA ALA A 10 12.94 -10.90 -1.32
C ALA A 10 14.38 -10.60 -0.91
N HIS A 11 14.81 -11.05 0.28
CA HIS A 11 16.14 -10.79 0.83
C HIS A 11 17.27 -11.32 -0.06
N TYR A 12 17.13 -12.55 -0.55
CA TYR A 12 18.16 -13.22 -1.33
C TYR A 12 18.03 -13.05 -2.84
N SER A 13 16.99 -12.36 -3.34
CA SER A 13 16.75 -12.19 -4.77
C SER A 13 17.73 -11.25 -5.47
N GLY A 14 18.44 -10.40 -4.71
CA GLY A 14 19.21 -9.28 -5.27
C GLY A 14 18.32 -8.18 -5.88
N ALA A 15 17.06 -8.12 -5.50
CA ALA A 15 16.13 -7.10 -5.99
C ALA A 15 16.50 -5.71 -5.44
N ASP A 16 16.34 -4.69 -6.29
CA ASP A 16 16.57 -3.29 -5.90
C ASP A 16 15.43 -2.73 -5.04
N MET A 17 14.24 -3.36 -5.10
CA MET A 17 13.06 -2.92 -4.35
C MET A 17 12.10 -4.08 -4.07
N PHE A 18 11.24 -3.87 -3.09
CA PHE A 18 10.11 -4.75 -2.75
C PHE A 18 8.81 -3.95 -2.63
N VAL A 19 7.76 -4.42 -3.28
CA VAL A 19 6.41 -3.84 -3.16
C VAL A 19 5.42 -4.94 -2.83
N SER A 20 4.67 -4.75 -1.75
CA SER A 20 3.57 -5.62 -1.34
C SER A 20 2.25 -4.88 -1.52
N ILE A 21 1.38 -5.42 -2.38
CA ILE A 21 0.11 -4.78 -2.75
C ILE A 21 -1.02 -5.48 -2.01
N HIS A 22 -1.74 -4.71 -1.20
CA HIS A 22 -2.82 -5.20 -0.36
C HIS A 22 -4.07 -4.31 -0.46
N SER A 23 -5.18 -4.87 -0.01
CA SER A 23 -6.35 -4.15 0.44
C SER A 23 -6.50 -4.34 1.95
N ASN A 24 -6.98 -3.32 2.62
CA ASN A 24 -7.16 -3.30 4.07
C ASN A 24 -8.55 -3.82 4.48
N ALA A 25 -8.70 -4.14 5.75
CA ALA A 25 -9.97 -4.45 6.40
C ALA A 25 -10.19 -3.51 7.58
N GLY A 26 -11.44 -3.12 7.80
CA GLY A 26 -11.80 -2.23 8.89
C GLY A 26 -13.27 -2.26 9.22
N PRO A 27 -13.74 -1.38 10.10
CA PRO A 27 -15.14 -1.26 10.42
C PRO A 27 -16.01 -1.05 9.18
N THR A 28 -17.12 -1.77 9.12
CA THR A 28 -18.07 -1.72 8.00
C THR A 28 -19.21 -0.73 8.21
N GLY A 29 -19.38 -0.25 9.44
CA GLY A 29 -20.55 0.54 9.86
C GLY A 29 -21.69 -0.32 10.44
N ALA A 30 -21.69 -1.61 10.23
CA ALA A 30 -22.72 -2.52 10.73
C ALA A 30 -22.69 -2.70 12.26
N ASP A 31 -21.54 -2.45 12.88
CA ASP A 31 -21.31 -2.50 14.32
C ASP A 31 -21.48 -1.14 15.01
N GLY A 32 -22.11 -0.17 14.33
CA GLY A 32 -22.30 1.20 14.82
C GLY A 32 -21.04 2.08 14.74
N LYS A 33 -19.90 1.55 14.26
CA LYS A 33 -18.69 2.32 14.01
C LYS A 33 -18.72 2.91 12.61
N LYS A 34 -18.08 4.06 12.43
CA LYS A 34 -17.92 4.61 11.07
C LYS A 34 -17.11 3.64 10.21
N PRO A 35 -17.52 3.41 8.95
CA PRO A 35 -16.72 2.63 8.03
C PRO A 35 -15.37 3.31 7.79
N ALA A 36 -14.34 2.53 7.46
CA ALA A 36 -13.03 3.04 7.10
C ALA A 36 -12.74 2.76 5.62
N ASN A 37 -12.21 3.76 4.92
CA ASN A 37 -11.69 3.62 3.55
C ASN A 37 -10.68 4.73 3.25
N TYR A 38 -9.41 4.40 3.20
CA TYR A 38 -8.32 5.31 2.85
C TYR A 38 -7.09 4.52 2.39
N PRO A 39 -6.21 5.08 1.55
CA PRO A 39 -4.94 4.45 1.22
C PRO A 39 -3.92 4.68 2.35
N SER A 40 -3.04 3.71 2.54
CA SER A 40 -1.89 3.83 3.44
C SER A 40 -0.70 3.07 2.88
N TYR A 41 0.50 3.58 3.17
CA TYR A 41 1.78 2.93 2.87
C TYR A 41 2.51 2.64 4.16
N TRP A 42 3.13 1.50 4.22
CA TRP A 42 3.81 0.98 5.40
C TRP A 42 5.23 0.60 5.03
N TYR A 43 6.21 1.20 5.67
CA TYR A 43 7.62 0.81 5.56
C TYR A 43 8.08 0.14 6.84
N ARG A 44 9.07 -0.74 6.75
CA ARG A 44 9.66 -1.38 7.90
C ARG A 44 10.49 -0.38 8.70
N GLY A 45 10.10 -0.07 9.94
CA GLY A 45 10.84 0.85 10.79
C GLY A 45 10.01 1.55 11.85
N GLU A 46 10.61 2.56 12.42
CA GLU A 46 10.02 3.53 13.35
C GLU A 46 9.74 4.85 12.63
N THR A 47 8.93 5.71 13.24
CA THR A 47 8.64 7.02 12.68
C THR A 47 9.92 7.81 12.38
N GLY A 48 10.16 8.09 11.11
CA GLY A 48 11.35 8.82 10.65
C GLY A 48 12.63 7.97 10.52
N ASN A 49 12.58 6.67 10.79
CA ASN A 49 13.74 5.79 10.70
C ASN A 49 13.38 4.46 10.03
N ASP A 50 13.77 4.27 8.77
CA ASP A 50 13.57 3.02 8.07
C ASP A 50 14.66 2.00 8.42
N TYR A 51 14.21 0.76 8.70
CA TYR A 51 15.10 -0.38 8.99
C TYR A 51 15.50 -1.16 7.72
N SER A 52 14.82 -0.93 6.62
CA SER A 52 15.25 -1.32 5.28
C SER A 52 15.58 -0.03 4.52
N LYS A 53 16.86 0.30 4.49
CA LYS A 53 17.38 1.61 4.04
C LYS A 53 16.86 1.97 2.64
N GLY A 54 16.26 3.16 2.53
CA GLY A 54 15.64 3.67 1.31
C GLY A 54 14.13 3.48 1.24
N SER A 55 13.53 2.77 2.21
CA SER A 55 12.07 2.51 2.21
C SER A 55 11.24 3.77 2.42
N ILE A 56 11.70 4.71 3.27
CA ILE A 56 11.04 6.01 3.45
C ILE A 56 11.09 6.81 2.15
N ASP A 57 12.24 6.89 1.50
CA ASP A 57 12.40 7.63 0.24
C ASP A 57 11.53 7.03 -0.86
N MET A 58 11.50 5.70 -0.96
CA MET A 58 10.67 4.98 -1.91
C MET A 58 9.17 5.24 -1.67
N SER A 59 8.75 5.18 -0.42
CA SER A 59 7.36 5.45 -0.03
C SER A 59 6.96 6.90 -0.32
N ASN A 60 7.85 7.86 -0.03
CA ASN A 60 7.63 9.27 -0.34
C ASN A 60 7.56 9.54 -1.85
N ALA A 61 8.34 8.84 -2.66
CA ALA A 61 8.27 8.94 -4.11
C ALA A 61 6.95 8.39 -4.67
N ALA A 62 6.41 7.33 -4.07
CA ALA A 62 5.17 6.69 -4.52
C ALA A 62 3.91 7.42 -4.03
N TRP A 63 3.95 7.98 -2.81
CA TRP A 63 2.79 8.54 -2.13
C TRP A 63 2.01 9.61 -2.92
N PRO A 64 2.63 10.59 -3.59
CA PRO A 64 1.89 11.61 -4.34
C PRO A 64 0.97 11.03 -5.42
N TYR A 65 1.38 9.94 -6.07
CA TYR A 65 0.60 9.30 -7.13
C TYR A 65 -0.63 8.55 -6.62
N THR A 66 -0.72 8.32 -5.31
CA THR A 66 -1.89 7.68 -4.70
C THR A 66 -3.18 8.46 -4.94
N PHE A 67 -3.11 9.77 -4.96
CA PHE A 67 -4.28 10.64 -5.13
C PHE A 67 -4.53 11.05 -6.58
N ASP A 68 -3.53 11.00 -7.45
CA ASP A 68 -3.64 11.42 -8.85
C ASP A 68 -4.64 10.57 -9.64
N ILE A 69 -4.81 9.32 -9.26
CA ILE A 69 -5.61 8.33 -9.99
C ILE A 69 -6.83 7.85 -9.18
N HIS A 70 -6.72 7.83 -7.85
CA HIS A 70 -7.80 7.36 -6.99
C HIS A 70 -8.69 8.49 -6.45
N HIS A 71 -9.68 8.90 -7.20
CA HIS A 71 -10.77 9.74 -6.72
C HIS A 71 -11.81 8.90 -5.96
N GLN A 72 -11.36 8.18 -4.92
CA GLN A 72 -12.29 7.44 -4.08
C GLN A 72 -12.71 8.25 -2.86
N LYS A 73 -13.95 8.06 -2.44
CA LYS A 73 -14.41 8.62 -1.18
C LYS A 73 -13.59 8.02 -0.03
N MET A 74 -13.01 8.88 0.77
CA MET A 74 -12.31 8.48 1.98
C MET A 74 -13.25 8.53 3.18
N GLU A 75 -13.21 7.48 3.99
CA GLU A 75 -13.95 7.40 5.23
C GLU A 75 -12.95 7.11 6.37
N TYR A 76 -13.04 7.89 7.43
CA TYR A 76 -12.14 7.80 8.57
C TYR A 76 -12.89 7.33 9.80
N ASN A 77 -12.27 6.43 10.55
CA ASN A 77 -12.76 6.01 11.84
C ASN A 77 -11.92 6.64 12.97
N SER A 78 -12.51 7.57 13.71
CA SER A 78 -11.83 8.31 14.77
C SER A 78 -11.39 7.45 15.97
N ALA A 79 -11.83 6.19 16.05
CA ALA A 79 -11.44 5.27 17.12
C ALA A 79 -10.08 4.60 16.88
N TRP A 80 -9.49 4.75 15.70
CA TRP A 80 -8.19 4.17 15.36
C TRP A 80 -7.10 5.23 15.43
N SER A 81 -5.98 4.92 16.08
CA SER A 81 -4.87 5.86 16.26
C SER A 81 -4.16 6.26 14.96
N LEU A 82 -4.22 5.44 13.93
CA LEU A 82 -3.69 5.73 12.58
C LEU A 82 -4.84 5.76 11.57
N ASN A 83 -5.64 6.77 11.65
CA ASN A 83 -6.99 6.86 11.13
C ASN A 83 -7.08 7.81 9.92
N SER A 84 -6.04 7.88 9.13
CA SER A 84 -5.95 8.78 7.99
C SER A 84 -5.11 8.15 6.86
N PRO A 85 -5.26 8.64 5.62
CA PRO A 85 -4.30 8.31 4.58
C PRO A 85 -2.90 8.79 4.99
N GLY A 86 -1.88 8.00 4.75
CA GLY A 86 -0.53 8.39 5.13
C GLY A 86 0.54 7.34 4.87
N LEU A 87 1.78 7.75 5.15
CA LEU A 87 2.93 6.86 5.24
C LEU A 87 3.22 6.57 6.70
N TYR A 88 3.35 5.31 7.01
CA TYR A 88 3.52 4.85 8.38
C TYR A 88 4.69 3.89 8.52
N ALA A 89 5.38 3.99 9.64
CA ALA A 89 6.30 2.97 10.08
C ALA A 89 5.52 1.76 10.62
N ASP A 90 5.84 0.55 10.19
CA ASP A 90 5.07 -0.64 10.53
C ASP A 90 5.11 -0.99 12.03
N ILE A 91 6.24 -0.74 12.70
CA ILE A 91 6.38 -0.95 14.15
C ILE A 91 5.50 0.01 14.95
N SER A 92 5.24 1.21 14.44
CA SER A 92 4.44 2.21 15.14
C SER A 92 2.95 1.86 15.20
N PHE A 93 2.49 0.90 14.39
CA PHE A 93 1.06 0.63 14.25
C PHE A 93 0.45 -0.08 15.45
N TRP A 94 1.09 -1.15 15.94
CA TRP A 94 0.53 -1.97 17.02
C TRP A 94 1.44 -2.12 18.23
N GLY A 95 2.65 -1.54 18.20
CA GLY A 95 3.64 -1.72 19.26
C GLY A 95 4.09 -3.18 19.42
N GLY A 96 3.72 -4.05 18.49
CA GLY A 96 4.09 -5.47 18.47
C GLY A 96 4.86 -5.81 17.22
N TYR A 97 5.98 -6.49 17.38
CA TYR A 97 6.81 -6.90 16.26
C TYR A 97 7.41 -8.29 16.49
N ALA A 98 7.72 -8.93 15.39
CA ALA A 98 8.48 -10.16 15.38
C ALA A 98 9.70 -10.00 14.48
N THR A 99 10.57 -10.99 14.48
CA THR A 99 11.81 -10.98 13.73
C THR A 99 11.86 -12.13 12.73
N HIS A 100 12.45 -11.86 11.56
CA HIS A 100 13.06 -12.90 10.73
C HIS A 100 14.57 -12.80 10.87
N THR A 101 15.29 -13.91 10.75
CA THR A 101 16.75 -13.92 10.82
C THR A 101 17.29 -14.46 9.50
N PHE A 102 18.11 -13.67 8.83
CA PHE A 102 18.83 -14.05 7.63
C PHE A 102 20.33 -13.75 7.81
N ASP A 103 21.19 -14.72 7.55
CA ASP A 103 22.66 -14.61 7.70
C ASP A 103 23.10 -14.10 9.09
N GLY A 104 22.38 -14.49 10.14
CA GLY A 104 22.65 -14.06 11.53
C GLY A 104 22.16 -12.65 11.87
N VAL A 105 21.59 -11.92 10.93
CA VAL A 105 21.02 -10.58 11.14
C VAL A 105 19.53 -10.67 11.38
N GLN A 106 19.04 -9.96 12.40
CA GLN A 106 17.62 -9.88 12.73
C GLN A 106 16.93 -8.73 11.99
N TYR A 107 15.85 -9.06 11.29
CA TYR A 107 14.99 -8.12 10.57
C TYR A 107 13.68 -7.96 11.34
N VAL A 108 13.64 -6.97 12.22
CA VAL A 108 12.47 -6.64 13.05
C VAL A 108 11.41 -5.91 12.20
N GLY A 109 10.13 -6.19 12.43
CA GLY A 109 9.02 -5.49 11.81
C GLY A 109 7.67 -6.05 12.23
N TYR A 110 6.60 -5.30 12.02
CA TYR A 110 5.23 -5.75 12.22
C TYR A 110 4.78 -6.63 11.04
N TYR A 111 4.85 -6.11 9.82
CA TYR A 111 4.48 -6.87 8.63
C TYR A 111 5.57 -7.87 8.25
N GLY A 112 5.26 -9.16 8.36
CA GLY A 112 6.23 -10.24 8.09
C GLY A 112 6.87 -10.19 6.71
N VAL A 113 6.12 -9.76 5.69
CA VAL A 113 6.63 -9.62 4.32
C VAL A 113 7.69 -8.53 4.17
N LEU A 114 7.75 -7.55 5.08
CA LEU A 114 8.73 -6.46 5.07
C LEU A 114 9.99 -6.75 5.91
N ARG A 115 10.05 -7.91 6.60
CA ARG A 115 11.19 -8.26 7.48
C ARG A 115 12.38 -8.75 6.67
N HIS A 116 12.97 -7.88 5.86
CA HIS A 116 14.15 -8.11 5.02
C HIS A 116 14.92 -6.81 4.79
N GLY A 117 16.11 -6.88 4.17
CA GLY A 117 16.98 -5.73 3.95
C GLY A 117 16.68 -4.91 2.68
N VAL A 118 15.83 -5.40 1.80
CA VAL A 118 15.50 -4.72 0.54
C VAL A 118 14.61 -3.51 0.82
N PRO A 119 14.90 -2.32 0.24
CA PRO A 119 14.02 -1.16 0.36
C PRO A 119 12.64 -1.48 -0.21
N GLY A 120 11.58 -1.06 0.50
CA GLY A 120 10.24 -1.38 0.04
C GLY A 120 9.14 -0.88 0.95
N TYR A 121 7.93 -1.08 0.49
CA TYR A 121 6.71 -0.78 1.23
C TYR A 121 5.63 -1.83 1.01
N LEU A 122 4.72 -1.91 1.96
CA LEU A 122 3.41 -2.53 1.81
C LEU A 122 2.39 -1.40 1.61
N MET A 123 1.58 -1.50 0.58
CA MET A 123 0.52 -0.54 0.33
C MET A 123 -0.84 -1.19 0.55
N GLU A 124 -1.68 -0.46 1.27
CA GLU A 124 -3.10 -0.75 1.46
C GLU A 124 -3.89 0.26 0.66
N THR A 125 -4.39 -0.12 -0.51
CA THR A 125 -4.91 0.87 -1.48
C THR A 125 -6.33 1.31 -1.15
N TYR A 126 -7.12 0.43 -0.54
CA TYR A 126 -8.51 0.63 -0.18
C TYR A 126 -8.91 -0.39 0.89
N PHE A 127 -10.09 -0.23 1.47
CA PHE A 127 -10.66 -1.21 2.40
C PHE A 127 -11.66 -2.11 1.67
N HIS A 128 -11.36 -3.40 1.55
CA HIS A 128 -12.28 -4.35 0.93
C HIS A 128 -13.56 -4.56 1.76
N THR A 129 -13.56 -4.18 3.03
CA THR A 129 -14.74 -4.14 3.89
C THR A 129 -15.63 -2.93 3.66
N TYR A 130 -15.15 -1.90 2.89
CA TYR A 130 -15.96 -0.77 2.46
C TYR A 130 -16.59 -1.09 1.10
N GLN A 131 -17.88 -1.42 1.10
CA GLN A 131 -18.57 -1.95 -0.07
C GLN A 131 -18.37 -1.13 -1.37
N PRO A 132 -18.46 0.21 -1.40
CA PRO A 132 -18.22 0.96 -2.63
C PRO A 132 -16.80 0.80 -3.19
N ALA A 133 -15.78 0.65 -2.34
CA ALA A 133 -14.40 0.41 -2.79
C ALA A 133 -14.21 -1.02 -3.28
N CYS A 134 -14.81 -2.00 -2.60
CA CYS A 134 -14.82 -3.40 -3.03
C CYS A 134 -15.44 -3.55 -4.42
N HIS A 135 -16.58 -2.90 -4.68
CA HIS A 135 -17.21 -2.92 -6.01
C HIS A 135 -16.31 -2.30 -7.10
N ARG A 136 -15.60 -1.21 -6.77
CA ARG A 136 -14.63 -0.63 -7.72
C ARG A 136 -13.48 -1.58 -8.03
N ALA A 137 -13.00 -2.31 -7.03
CA ALA A 137 -11.91 -3.27 -7.19
C ALA A 137 -12.27 -4.48 -8.10
N LEU A 138 -13.56 -4.71 -8.35
CA LEU A 138 -14.01 -5.69 -9.36
C LEU A 138 -13.88 -5.15 -10.80
N ASN A 139 -13.56 -3.87 -10.96
CA ASN A 139 -13.41 -3.24 -12.26
C ASN A 139 -11.96 -3.32 -12.73
N PRO A 140 -11.67 -4.02 -13.86
CA PRO A 140 -10.31 -4.14 -14.38
C PRO A 140 -9.64 -2.79 -14.70
N ASP A 141 -10.39 -1.79 -15.19
CA ASP A 141 -9.83 -0.47 -15.48
C ASP A 141 -9.39 0.24 -14.20
N TRP A 142 -10.12 0.08 -13.11
CA TRP A 142 -9.72 0.60 -11.82
C TRP A 142 -8.42 -0.08 -11.33
N CYS A 143 -8.31 -1.40 -11.50
CA CYS A 143 -7.09 -2.13 -11.17
C CYS A 143 -5.90 -1.68 -12.05
N CYS A 144 -6.13 -1.40 -13.34
CA CYS A 144 -5.11 -0.84 -14.22
C CYS A 144 -4.64 0.55 -13.77
N GLN A 145 -5.56 1.40 -13.30
CA GLN A 145 -5.20 2.70 -12.72
C GLN A 145 -4.37 2.54 -11.45
N ASP A 146 -4.70 1.58 -10.60
CA ASP A 146 -3.91 1.26 -9.42
C ASP A 146 -2.49 0.79 -9.77
N GLY A 147 -2.38 -0.06 -10.78
CA GLY A 147 -1.09 -0.47 -11.35
C GLY A 147 -0.28 0.69 -11.91
N LEU A 148 -0.94 1.60 -12.65
CA LEU A 148 -0.29 2.78 -13.25
C LEU A 148 0.29 3.74 -12.19
N ARG A 149 -0.42 3.99 -11.10
CA ARG A 149 0.11 4.82 -10.01
C ARG A 149 1.33 4.20 -9.35
N ASN A 150 1.31 2.87 -9.13
CA ASN A 150 2.47 2.15 -8.61
C ASN A 150 3.66 2.27 -9.54
N TYR A 151 3.45 2.07 -10.83
CA TYR A 151 4.48 2.28 -11.85
C TYR A 151 5.07 3.68 -11.77
N ARG A 152 4.24 4.73 -11.69
CA ARG A 152 4.70 6.11 -11.59
C ARG A 152 5.52 6.37 -10.33
N GLY A 153 5.09 5.82 -9.20
CA GLY A 153 5.82 5.91 -7.94
C GLY A 153 7.19 5.24 -8.01
N ILE A 154 7.25 4.04 -8.57
CA ILE A 154 8.49 3.30 -8.80
C ILE A 154 9.40 4.06 -9.76
N ALA A 155 8.86 4.54 -10.89
CA ALA A 155 9.61 5.32 -11.87
C ALA A 155 10.20 6.59 -11.26
N ALA A 156 9.44 7.29 -10.41
CA ALA A 156 9.91 8.49 -9.69
C ALA A 156 11.06 8.16 -8.73
N TRP A 157 10.97 7.04 -7.99
CA TRP A 157 12.04 6.63 -7.09
C TRP A 157 13.34 6.30 -7.84
N PHE A 158 13.25 5.60 -8.98
CA PHE A 158 14.39 5.34 -9.87
C PHE A 158 14.84 6.57 -10.68
N LYS A 159 14.18 7.72 -10.51
CA LYS A 159 14.46 8.95 -11.28
C LYS A 159 14.35 8.75 -12.80
N LEU A 160 13.45 7.88 -13.22
CA LEU A 160 13.17 7.68 -14.64
C LEU A 160 12.41 8.90 -15.19
N PRO A 161 12.55 9.18 -16.50
CA PRO A 161 11.80 10.27 -17.12
C PRO A 161 10.30 10.11 -16.89
N ALA A 162 9.63 11.21 -16.54
CA ALA A 162 8.19 11.22 -16.40
C ALA A 162 7.51 10.81 -17.71
N GLU A 163 6.48 9.99 -17.60
CA GLU A 163 5.69 9.60 -18.75
C GLU A 163 4.97 10.82 -19.33
N LYS A 164 5.12 11.03 -20.64
CA LYS A 164 4.53 12.17 -21.35
C LYS A 164 3.09 11.93 -21.82
N LYS A 165 2.54 10.75 -21.52
CA LYS A 165 1.19 10.35 -21.95
C LYS A 165 0.22 10.45 -20.79
N GLY A 166 -0.95 11.01 -21.05
CA GLY A 166 -2.12 10.87 -20.19
C GLY A 166 -2.96 9.68 -20.62
N TYR A 167 -3.73 9.14 -19.69
CA TYR A 167 -4.67 8.06 -19.94
C TYR A 167 -6.09 8.54 -19.64
N ILE A 168 -7.01 8.24 -20.54
CA ILE A 168 -8.45 8.36 -20.29
C ILE A 168 -8.98 6.93 -20.23
N MET A 169 -9.51 6.55 -19.08
CA MET A 169 -10.06 5.22 -18.85
C MET A 169 -11.50 5.36 -18.35
N GLY A 170 -12.33 4.43 -18.76
CA GLY A 170 -13.73 4.43 -18.34
C GLY A 170 -14.59 3.49 -19.17
N TYR A 171 -15.85 3.38 -18.80
CA TYR A 171 -16.84 2.60 -19.52
C TYR A 171 -17.80 3.52 -20.27
N ILE A 172 -18.07 3.20 -21.53
CA ILE A 172 -19.20 3.74 -22.26
C ILE A 172 -20.41 2.88 -21.84
N ARG A 173 -21.39 3.51 -21.18
CA ARG A 173 -22.64 2.84 -20.79
C ARG A 173 -23.80 3.44 -21.58
N ASP A 174 -24.76 2.59 -21.94
CA ASP A 174 -26.06 3.06 -22.41
C ASP A 174 -26.76 3.80 -21.26
N ALA A 175 -27.10 5.07 -21.47
CA ALA A 175 -27.77 5.92 -20.47
C ALA A 175 -29.13 5.37 -19.99
N LYS A 176 -29.70 4.40 -20.73
CA LYS A 176 -30.97 3.76 -20.39
C LYS A 176 -30.84 2.46 -19.60
N LYS A 177 -29.62 1.96 -19.38
CA LYS A 177 -29.37 0.78 -18.55
C LYS A 177 -28.94 1.24 -17.17
N GLU A 178 -29.90 1.36 -16.28
CA GLU A 178 -29.63 1.37 -14.85
C GLU A 178 -29.14 -0.03 -14.43
N ILE A 179 -28.01 -0.07 -13.75
CA ILE A 179 -27.48 -1.30 -13.10
C ILE A 179 -27.62 -1.09 -11.61
#